data_a8912e78b063bd2098eca30ad0ee4c3d
#
_entry.id   a8912e78b063bd2098eca30ad0ee4c3d
#
_cell.length_a   1.000
_cell.length_b   1.000
_cell.length_c   1.000
_cell.angle_alpha   90.00
_cell.angle_beta   90.00
_cell.angle_gamma   90.00
#
_symmetry.space_group_name_H-M   'P 1'
#
loop_
_entity.id
_entity.type
_entity.pdbx_description
1 polymer ?
#
loop_
_entity_poly.entity_id
_entity_poly.type
_entity_poly.pdbx_seq_one_letter_code
_entity_poly.pdbx_strand_id
1 'polypeptide(L)'
;YQDKEAVYRRFDSYYDFDRLRGAIRGRKRGMWKYVAAAAVIALPLLVSLLLQIRQEGIFPEERMREISLLPGKSMATLTLSDGSSKLLSPENFDLMDGSKRIVNDPGGLSYQVEDTSECMETAYNEITVPRGGEYKVTLDDGTRIWVNSESYIRFPVVFHGDERRIWVSGEVFLEVTKDSERPFVVNTEKLDIKVLGTQFNVRAYPDEKCIQTTLVEGCVRVDNSLGEVAVLAPSEQLLYNAQNGKHEVREVDTELYVSWKDGVYVFVSQRLEDIMLLISKWYDVDVFYQNSTVKDIIFSGRLKRYENAETLLKV
;
A
#
# COMPACT_ATOMS: atom_id res chain seq x y z
N TYR A 1 -57.18 26.93 -5.65
CA TYR A 1 -57.99 25.69 -5.86
C TYR A 1 -58.97 25.79 -7.06
N GLN A 2 -59.17 26.99 -7.63
CA GLN A 2 -60.09 27.23 -8.75
C GLN A 2 -59.47 27.04 -10.16
N ASP A 3 -58.13 26.88 -10.27
CA ASP A 3 -57.48 26.82 -11.57
C ASP A 3 -57.30 25.40 -12.15
N LYS A 4 -57.48 24.37 -11.35
CA LYS A 4 -57.35 22.98 -11.80
C LYS A 4 -58.58 22.45 -12.56
N GLU A 5 -59.76 22.90 -12.23
CA GLU A 5 -60.98 22.49 -12.94
C GLU A 5 -61.10 23.08 -14.36
N ALA A 6 -60.55 24.26 -14.58
CA ALA A 6 -60.56 24.90 -15.91
C ALA A 6 -59.63 24.17 -16.90
N VAL A 7 -58.52 23.59 -16.43
CA VAL A 7 -57.59 22.82 -17.25
C VAL A 7 -58.17 21.44 -17.60
N TYR A 8 -58.92 20.78 -16.69
CA TYR A 8 -59.56 19.50 -16.97
C TYR A 8 -60.73 19.60 -17.97
N ARG A 9 -61.51 20.66 -17.94
CA ARG A 9 -62.59 20.87 -18.95
C ARG A 9 -62.07 21.18 -20.34
N ARG A 10 -60.84 21.67 -20.48
CA ARG A 10 -60.22 21.93 -21.78
C ARG A 10 -59.63 20.66 -22.42
N PHE A 11 -59.33 19.64 -21.64
CA PHE A 11 -58.81 18.36 -22.12
C PHE A 11 -59.95 17.44 -22.64
N ASP A 12 -61.15 17.46 -22.05
CA ASP A 12 -62.25 16.63 -22.45
C ASP A 12 -62.88 17.06 -23.78
N SER A 13 -62.68 18.30 -24.23
CA SER A 13 -63.25 18.79 -25.50
C SER A 13 -62.36 18.48 -26.70
N TYR A 14 -61.15 17.95 -26.53
CA TYR A 14 -60.20 17.71 -27.62
C TYR A 14 -60.16 16.25 -28.10
N TYR A 15 -60.68 15.32 -27.35
CA TYR A 15 -60.72 13.90 -27.70
C TYR A 15 -62.14 13.36 -27.66
N ASP A 16 -62.81 13.38 -28.81
CA ASP A 16 -64.11 12.73 -29.01
C ASP A 16 -63.88 11.21 -29.09
N PHE A 17 -63.81 10.57 -27.92
CA PHE A 17 -63.58 9.11 -27.78
C PHE A 17 -64.73 8.27 -28.37
N ASP A 18 -65.92 8.82 -28.53
CA ASP A 18 -67.07 8.10 -29.08
C ASP A 18 -66.97 7.97 -30.61
N ARG A 19 -66.32 8.90 -31.31
CA ARG A 19 -66.04 8.76 -32.75
C ARG A 19 -64.99 7.70 -33.06
N LEU A 20 -64.07 7.46 -32.19
CA LEU A 20 -63.04 6.42 -32.35
C LEU A 20 -63.60 5.02 -32.07
N ARG A 21 -64.61 4.85 -31.19
CA ARG A 21 -65.24 3.56 -30.95
C ARG A 21 -66.09 3.06 -32.13
N GLY A 22 -66.68 3.96 -32.92
CA GLY A 22 -67.48 3.62 -34.08
C GLY A 22 -66.68 3.06 -35.29
N ALA A 23 -65.42 3.55 -35.44
CA ALA A 23 -64.54 3.16 -36.57
C ALA A 23 -63.93 1.76 -36.41
N ILE A 24 -63.87 1.23 -35.19
CA ILE A 24 -63.16 -0.03 -34.87
C ILE A 24 -64.09 -1.26 -34.99
N ARG A 25 -65.43 -1.08 -35.07
CA ARG A 25 -66.40 -2.19 -34.99
C ARG A 25 -66.73 -2.86 -36.33
N GLY A 26 -66.26 -2.32 -37.47
CA GLY A 26 -66.75 -2.73 -38.83
C GLY A 26 -65.88 -3.77 -39.58
N ARG A 27 -64.71 -4.21 -39.11
CA ARG A 27 -63.82 -5.02 -39.99
C ARG A 27 -62.99 -6.12 -39.28
N LYS A 28 -63.53 -6.86 -38.34
CA LYS A 28 -62.75 -7.77 -37.49
C LYS A 28 -63.10 -9.26 -37.48
N ARG A 29 -63.78 -9.82 -38.47
CA ARG A 29 -63.99 -11.29 -38.47
C ARG A 29 -62.99 -12.09 -39.37
N GLY A 30 -62.28 -11.43 -40.27
CA GLY A 30 -61.30 -12.11 -41.18
C GLY A 30 -59.86 -12.03 -40.68
N MET A 31 -59.45 -10.92 -40.04
CA MET A 31 -58.06 -10.67 -39.67
C MET A 31 -57.58 -11.41 -38.41
N TRP A 32 -58.47 -11.82 -37.54
CA TRP A 32 -58.07 -12.55 -36.31
C TRP A 32 -57.45 -13.91 -36.56
N LYS A 33 -57.82 -14.57 -37.68
CA LYS A 33 -57.19 -15.85 -38.07
C LYS A 33 -55.71 -15.65 -38.49
N TYR A 34 -55.40 -14.56 -39.15
CA TYR A 34 -54.01 -14.24 -39.55
C TYR A 34 -53.19 -13.70 -38.39
N VAL A 35 -53.80 -12.95 -37.48
CA VAL A 35 -53.11 -12.48 -36.25
C VAL A 35 -52.82 -13.66 -35.32
N ALA A 36 -53.72 -14.61 -35.16
CA ALA A 36 -53.49 -15.81 -34.38
C ALA A 36 -52.38 -16.70 -35.00
N ALA A 37 -52.39 -16.86 -36.35
CA ALA A 37 -51.32 -17.60 -37.04
C ALA A 37 -49.95 -16.90 -36.94
N ALA A 38 -49.91 -15.58 -37.05
CA ALA A 38 -48.68 -14.80 -36.88
C ALA A 38 -48.13 -14.86 -35.41
N ALA A 39 -49.02 -14.87 -34.42
CA ALA A 39 -48.61 -15.00 -33.01
C ALA A 39 -48.02 -16.39 -32.68
N VAL A 40 -48.56 -17.44 -33.29
CA VAL A 40 -48.04 -18.83 -33.13
C VAL A 40 -46.61 -18.98 -33.69
N ILE A 41 -46.25 -18.22 -34.70
CA ILE A 41 -44.90 -18.25 -35.30
C ILE A 41 -43.98 -17.21 -34.60
N ALA A 42 -44.48 -16.03 -34.28
CA ALA A 42 -43.68 -14.98 -33.70
C ALA A 42 -43.31 -15.24 -32.23
N LEU A 43 -44.17 -15.90 -31.44
CA LEU A 43 -43.91 -16.18 -30.02
C LEU A 43 -42.72 -17.16 -29.85
N PRO A 44 -42.66 -18.33 -30.53
CA PRO A 44 -41.49 -19.20 -30.42
C PRO A 44 -40.22 -18.58 -30.98
N LEU A 45 -40.30 -17.74 -32.04
CA LEU A 45 -39.15 -17.00 -32.55
C LEU A 45 -38.66 -15.94 -31.53
N LEU A 46 -39.57 -15.22 -30.87
CA LEU A 46 -39.26 -14.29 -29.82
C LEU A 46 -38.66 -14.99 -28.59
N VAL A 47 -39.23 -16.14 -28.20
CA VAL A 47 -38.68 -16.97 -27.11
C VAL A 47 -37.32 -17.54 -27.49
N SER A 48 -37.16 -18.02 -28.71
CA SER A 48 -35.87 -18.49 -29.24
C SER A 48 -34.81 -17.37 -29.23
N LEU A 49 -35.19 -16.16 -29.69
CA LEU A 49 -34.36 -14.99 -29.69
C LEU A 49 -33.98 -14.56 -28.25
N LEU A 50 -34.94 -14.58 -27.32
CA LEU A 50 -34.70 -14.28 -25.90
C LEU A 50 -33.81 -15.34 -25.24
N LEU A 51 -33.97 -16.61 -25.62
CA LEU A 51 -33.12 -17.70 -25.15
C LEU A 51 -31.69 -17.59 -25.73
N GLN A 52 -31.55 -17.23 -27.01
CA GLN A 52 -30.23 -16.95 -27.60
C GLN A 52 -29.58 -15.73 -26.98
N ILE A 53 -30.32 -14.63 -26.77
CA ILE A 53 -29.85 -13.45 -26.04
C ILE A 53 -29.39 -13.81 -24.61
N ARG A 54 -30.08 -14.78 -23.98
CA ARG A 54 -29.70 -15.25 -22.64
C ARG A 54 -28.52 -16.24 -22.68
N GLN A 55 -28.34 -17.01 -23.75
CA GLN A 55 -27.19 -17.89 -23.94
C GLN A 55 -25.95 -17.15 -24.46
N GLU A 56 -26.14 -16.11 -25.27
CA GLU A 56 -25.00 -15.30 -25.76
C GLU A 56 -24.55 -14.22 -24.80
N GLY A 57 -25.17 -14.12 -23.60
CA GLY A 57 -24.76 -13.15 -22.58
C GLY A 57 -24.51 -11.78 -23.20
N ILE A 58 -25.59 -11.06 -23.58
CA ILE A 58 -25.47 -9.66 -24.07
C ILE A 58 -25.09 -8.71 -22.95
N PHE A 59 -25.04 -9.21 -21.74
CA PHE A 59 -24.14 -8.62 -20.76
C PHE A 59 -22.78 -9.27 -21.05
N PRO A 60 -21.76 -8.55 -21.52
CA PRO A 60 -20.43 -9.06 -21.34
C PRO A 60 -20.40 -9.38 -19.83
N GLU A 61 -20.29 -10.66 -19.44
CA GLU A 61 -19.48 -10.94 -18.29
C GLU A 61 -18.22 -10.12 -18.60
N GLU A 62 -18.13 -8.92 -18.05
CA GLU A 62 -16.83 -8.37 -17.77
C GLU A 62 -16.17 -9.57 -17.12
N ARG A 63 -15.37 -10.29 -17.90
CA ARG A 63 -14.34 -11.12 -17.32
C ARG A 63 -13.68 -10.12 -16.40
N MET A 64 -14.04 -10.17 -15.13
CA MET A 64 -13.17 -9.65 -14.11
C MET A 64 -11.87 -10.33 -14.50
N ARG A 65 -11.03 -9.60 -15.22
CA ARG A 65 -9.66 -10.02 -15.41
C ARG A 65 -9.27 -10.33 -13.99
N GLU A 66 -9.02 -11.61 -13.73
CA GLU A 66 -8.39 -11.99 -12.47
C GLU A 66 -7.18 -11.08 -12.42
N ILE A 67 -7.33 -9.95 -11.74
CA ILE A 67 -6.24 -9.05 -11.47
C ILE A 67 -5.48 -9.83 -10.42
N SER A 68 -4.57 -10.66 -10.90
CA SER A 68 -3.66 -11.38 -10.04
C SER A 68 -2.86 -10.32 -9.31
N LEU A 69 -3.29 -9.99 -8.09
CA LEU A 69 -2.59 -9.06 -7.21
C LEU A 69 -1.34 -9.78 -6.71
N LEU A 70 -0.29 -9.67 -7.52
CA LEU A 70 0.99 -10.28 -7.19
C LEU A 70 1.60 -9.58 -5.98
N PRO A 71 2.24 -10.35 -5.10
CA PRO A 71 2.96 -9.78 -3.96
C PRO A 71 4.13 -8.92 -4.46
N GLY A 72 4.54 -8.00 -3.60
CA GLY A 72 5.76 -7.24 -3.79
C GLY A 72 7.00 -8.14 -3.92
N LYS A 73 8.08 -7.55 -4.36
CA LYS A 73 9.34 -8.25 -4.64
C LYS A 73 10.54 -7.44 -4.15
N SER A 74 11.69 -8.11 -4.07
CA SER A 74 12.95 -7.43 -3.79
C SER A 74 13.32 -6.53 -4.98
N MET A 75 13.15 -5.20 -4.80
CA MET A 75 13.47 -4.17 -5.78
C MET A 75 13.66 -2.81 -5.13
N ALA A 76 14.66 -2.08 -5.59
CA ALA A 76 14.94 -0.71 -5.16
C ALA A 76 15.70 0.04 -6.26
N THR A 77 15.87 1.34 -6.11
CA THR A 77 16.79 2.15 -6.90
C THR A 77 17.91 2.65 -6.00
N LEU A 78 19.15 2.35 -6.35
CA LEU A 78 20.33 2.94 -5.74
C LEU A 78 20.72 4.18 -6.55
N THR A 79 20.85 5.32 -5.88
CA THR A 79 21.44 6.53 -6.45
C THR A 79 22.78 6.77 -5.77
N LEU A 80 23.84 6.84 -6.56
CA LEU A 80 25.19 7.05 -6.10
C LEU A 80 25.48 8.55 -5.88
N SER A 81 26.59 8.84 -5.23
CA SER A 81 27.01 10.20 -4.91
C SER A 81 27.26 11.09 -6.14
N ASP A 82 27.55 10.50 -7.30
CA ASP A 82 27.71 11.19 -8.58
C ASP A 82 26.37 11.49 -9.28
N GLY A 83 25.23 11.09 -8.68
CA GLY A 83 23.90 11.22 -9.23
C GLY A 83 23.50 10.11 -10.20
N SER A 84 24.37 9.16 -10.51
CA SER A 84 24.02 8.00 -11.31
C SER A 84 23.06 7.07 -10.53
N SER A 85 22.12 6.44 -11.23
CA SER A 85 21.14 5.56 -10.60
C SER A 85 21.17 4.17 -11.20
N LYS A 86 21.00 3.16 -10.35
CA LYS A 86 20.95 1.75 -10.73
C LYS A 86 19.75 1.07 -10.11
N LEU A 87 18.98 0.37 -10.94
CA LEU A 87 17.89 -0.48 -10.44
C LEU A 87 18.49 -1.71 -9.76
N LEU A 88 18.12 -1.92 -8.52
CA LEU A 88 18.47 -3.09 -7.72
C LEU A 88 17.37 -4.14 -7.92
N SER A 89 17.79 -5.30 -8.37
CA SER A 89 16.98 -6.50 -8.54
C SER A 89 17.77 -7.69 -7.97
N PRO A 90 17.19 -8.90 -7.87
CA PRO A 90 17.94 -10.07 -7.42
C PRO A 90 19.15 -10.46 -8.27
N GLU A 91 19.41 -9.72 -9.36
CA GLU A 91 20.58 -9.94 -10.21
C GLU A 91 21.87 -9.52 -9.51
N ASN A 92 22.87 -10.41 -9.57
CA ASN A 92 24.17 -10.13 -9.00
C ASN A 92 24.88 -9.06 -9.83
N PHE A 93 25.43 -8.08 -9.16
CA PHE A 93 26.38 -7.16 -9.75
C PHE A 93 27.44 -6.74 -8.73
N ASP A 94 28.52 -6.24 -9.24
CA ASP A 94 29.65 -5.72 -8.50
C ASP A 94 30.07 -4.41 -9.18
N LEU A 95 30.14 -3.34 -8.41
CA LEU A 95 30.52 -2.03 -8.93
C LEU A 95 31.44 -1.31 -7.94
N MET A 96 32.28 -0.43 -8.47
CA MET A 96 33.11 0.46 -7.67
C MET A 96 32.48 1.85 -7.62
N ASP A 97 32.35 2.42 -6.42
CA ASP A 97 31.98 3.81 -6.17
C ASP A 97 33.14 4.48 -5.42
N GLY A 98 34.00 5.15 -6.17
CA GLY A 98 35.28 5.61 -5.65
C GLY A 98 36.17 4.43 -5.20
N SER A 99 36.58 4.42 -3.94
CA SER A 99 37.37 3.35 -3.31
C SER A 99 36.50 2.25 -2.68
N LYS A 100 35.19 2.26 -2.88
CA LYS A 100 34.27 1.32 -2.27
C LYS A 100 33.73 0.32 -3.28
N ARG A 101 33.76 -0.93 -2.87
CA ARG A 101 33.13 -2.01 -3.60
C ARG A 101 31.70 -2.19 -3.11
N ILE A 102 30.75 -2.08 -4.02
CA ILE A 102 29.32 -2.28 -3.77
C ILE A 102 28.94 -3.60 -4.44
N VAL A 103 28.57 -4.57 -3.64
CA VAL A 103 28.17 -5.92 -4.10
C VAL A 103 26.68 -6.09 -3.87
N ASN A 104 25.99 -6.49 -4.92
CA ASN A 104 24.58 -6.87 -4.86
C ASN A 104 24.46 -8.36 -5.14
N ASP A 105 23.81 -9.07 -4.22
CA ASP A 105 23.55 -10.50 -4.33
C ASP A 105 22.14 -10.82 -3.81
N PRO A 106 21.67 -12.08 -3.81
CA PRO A 106 20.36 -12.44 -3.26
C PRO A 106 20.17 -12.10 -1.77
N GLY A 107 21.22 -11.83 -1.04
CA GLY A 107 21.19 -11.35 0.36
C GLY A 107 20.97 -9.84 0.49
N GLY A 108 21.04 -9.10 -0.61
CA GLY A 108 20.89 -7.64 -0.67
C GLY A 108 22.16 -6.91 -1.11
N LEU A 109 22.16 -5.60 -0.88
CA LEU A 109 23.29 -4.72 -1.17
C LEU A 109 24.26 -4.71 -0.01
N SER A 110 25.55 -4.82 -0.27
CA SER A 110 26.60 -4.72 0.75
C SER A 110 27.72 -3.78 0.33
N TYR A 111 28.20 -2.98 1.27
CA TYR A 111 29.33 -2.07 1.11
C TYR A 111 30.56 -2.70 1.72
N GLN A 112 31.62 -2.86 0.90
CA GLN A 112 32.91 -3.41 1.32
C GLN A 112 33.99 -2.34 1.16
N VAL A 113 34.68 -2.06 2.25
CA VAL A 113 35.77 -1.10 2.25
C VAL A 113 37.07 -1.82 1.83
N GLU A 114 37.67 -1.46 0.68
CA GLU A 114 38.94 -2.01 0.28
C GLU A 114 40.13 -1.16 0.78
N ASP A 115 39.98 0.16 0.97
CA ASP A 115 41.00 1.03 1.54
C ASP A 115 40.41 2.28 2.21
N THR A 116 40.94 2.67 3.35
CA THR A 116 40.45 3.81 4.14
C THR A 116 41.22 5.10 3.93
N SER A 117 42.20 5.12 3.03
CA SER A 117 43.27 6.15 3.00
C SER A 117 42.96 7.42 2.21
N GLU A 118 41.88 7.52 1.43
CA GLU A 118 41.69 8.68 0.51
C GLU A 118 40.29 9.26 0.42
N CYS A 119 39.44 9.26 1.43
CA CYS A 119 38.14 9.92 1.29
C CYS A 119 38.05 11.14 2.20
N MET A 120 38.34 12.34 1.70
CA MET A 120 38.19 13.61 2.41
C MET A 120 36.76 14.19 2.27
N GLU A 121 35.94 13.75 1.33
CA GLU A 121 34.56 14.18 1.19
C GLU A 121 33.60 13.04 1.52
N THR A 122 32.63 13.34 2.38
CA THR A 122 31.58 12.38 2.72
C THR A 122 30.62 12.24 1.53
N ALA A 123 30.79 11.19 0.75
CA ALA A 123 29.88 10.80 -0.30
C ALA A 123 28.62 10.16 0.30
N TYR A 124 27.45 10.48 -0.23
CA TYR A 124 26.19 9.92 0.21
C TYR A 124 25.54 9.14 -0.91
N ASN A 125 25.05 7.97 -0.59
CA ASN A 125 24.21 7.18 -1.46
C ASN A 125 22.77 7.15 -0.93
N GLU A 126 21.82 6.91 -1.84
CA GLU A 126 20.41 6.89 -1.54
C GLU A 126 19.79 5.60 -2.06
N ILE A 127 18.88 5.02 -1.29
CA ILE A 127 18.08 3.89 -1.73
C ILE A 127 16.60 4.29 -1.64
N THR A 128 15.91 4.16 -2.75
CA THR A 128 14.47 4.34 -2.86
C THR A 128 13.81 3.01 -3.18
N VAL A 129 12.93 2.58 -2.31
CA VAL A 129 12.10 1.39 -2.48
C VAL A 129 10.70 1.84 -2.90
N PRO A 130 10.22 1.45 -4.09
CA PRO A 130 8.88 1.82 -4.54
C PRO A 130 7.79 1.03 -3.81
N ARG A 131 6.52 1.37 -4.06
CA ARG A 131 5.40 0.50 -3.70
C ARG A 131 5.59 -0.88 -4.32
N GLY A 132 5.18 -1.92 -3.65
CA GLY A 132 5.42 -3.30 -4.08
C GLY A 132 6.90 -3.73 -4.02
N GLY A 133 7.75 -2.92 -3.39
CA GLY A 133 9.16 -3.22 -3.22
C GLY A 133 9.54 -3.50 -1.77
N GLU A 134 10.66 -4.17 -1.58
CA GLU A 134 11.43 -4.24 -0.33
C GLU A 134 12.89 -4.43 -0.69
N TYR A 135 13.79 -4.02 0.20
CA TYR A 135 15.20 -4.24 -0.04
C TYR A 135 16.00 -4.40 1.26
N LYS A 136 17.12 -5.10 1.18
CA LYS A 136 18.04 -5.26 2.31
C LYS A 136 19.39 -4.64 1.97
N VAL A 137 19.95 -3.91 2.93
CA VAL A 137 21.25 -3.22 2.80
C VAL A 137 22.10 -3.54 4.00
N THR A 138 23.39 -3.80 3.75
CA THR A 138 24.41 -3.87 4.79
C THR A 138 25.39 -2.71 4.57
N LEU A 139 25.47 -1.82 5.55
CA LEU A 139 26.35 -0.65 5.54
C LEU A 139 27.81 -1.04 5.80
N ASP A 140 28.72 -0.09 5.65
CA ASP A 140 30.17 -0.29 5.83
C ASP A 140 30.57 -0.67 7.25
N ASP A 141 29.78 -0.27 8.26
CA ASP A 141 29.95 -0.64 9.67
C ASP A 141 29.36 -2.01 10.04
N GLY A 142 28.78 -2.72 9.04
CA GLY A 142 28.10 -3.99 9.23
C GLY A 142 26.66 -3.90 9.71
N THR A 143 26.12 -2.69 9.89
CA THR A 143 24.70 -2.48 10.22
C THR A 143 23.82 -2.97 9.08
N ARG A 144 22.81 -3.78 9.41
CA ARG A 144 21.84 -4.33 8.46
C ARG A 144 20.53 -3.57 8.53
N ILE A 145 20.01 -3.18 7.38
CA ILE A 145 18.76 -2.42 7.26
C ILE A 145 17.84 -3.17 6.28
N TRP A 146 16.64 -3.50 6.72
CA TRP A 146 15.53 -3.89 5.86
C TRP A 146 14.70 -2.66 5.58
N VAL A 147 14.49 -2.36 4.31
CA VAL A 147 13.75 -1.18 3.84
C VAL A 147 12.43 -1.67 3.24
N ASN A 148 11.33 -1.24 3.80
CA ASN A 148 9.99 -1.65 3.39
C ASN A 148 9.48 -0.86 2.18
N SER A 149 8.32 -1.23 1.65
CA SER A 149 7.67 -0.56 0.52
C SER A 149 7.48 0.95 0.77
N GLU A 150 7.65 1.75 -0.30
CA GLU A 150 7.44 3.19 -0.28
C GLU A 150 8.35 3.92 0.72
N SER A 151 9.61 3.44 0.81
CA SER A 151 10.58 3.95 1.77
C SER A 151 11.85 4.44 1.08
N TYR A 152 12.53 5.34 1.77
CA TYR A 152 13.75 5.99 1.33
C TYR A 152 14.75 6.02 2.47
N ILE A 153 16.01 5.72 2.15
CA ILE A 153 17.15 5.92 3.04
C ILE A 153 18.27 6.65 2.33
N ARG A 154 18.95 7.55 3.06
CA ARG A 154 20.18 8.20 2.62
C ARG A 154 21.24 7.96 3.68
N PHE A 155 22.43 7.57 3.26
CA PHE A 155 23.51 7.22 4.16
C PHE A 155 24.87 7.55 3.54
N PRO A 156 25.88 7.86 4.36
CA PRO A 156 27.23 8.05 3.85
C PRO A 156 27.82 6.71 3.40
N VAL A 157 28.60 6.72 2.33
CA VAL A 157 29.32 5.55 1.84
C VAL A 157 30.29 4.99 2.88
N VAL A 158 30.82 5.89 3.73
CA VAL A 158 31.66 5.57 4.90
C VAL A 158 31.27 6.47 6.06
N PHE A 159 31.14 5.89 7.25
CA PHE A 159 30.91 6.67 8.45
C PHE A 159 32.20 7.28 8.97
N HIS A 160 32.29 8.60 8.95
CA HIS A 160 33.38 9.40 9.50
C HIS A 160 32.90 10.20 10.73
N GLY A 161 33.86 10.54 11.61
CA GLY A 161 33.57 11.36 12.80
C GLY A 161 32.97 10.59 13.97
N ASP A 162 32.31 11.32 14.87
CA ASP A 162 31.92 10.86 16.21
C ASP A 162 30.54 10.17 16.22
N GLU A 163 29.83 10.14 15.08
CA GLU A 163 28.52 9.47 14.96
C GLU A 163 28.33 8.82 13.58
N ARG A 164 27.46 7.82 13.53
CA ARG A 164 27.02 7.11 12.32
C ARG A 164 25.60 7.55 12.01
N ARG A 165 25.41 8.49 11.09
CA ARG A 165 24.11 9.10 10.80
C ARG A 165 23.55 8.68 9.45
N ILE A 166 22.27 8.29 9.45
CA ILE A 166 21.47 8.04 8.26
C ILE A 166 20.15 8.82 8.30
N TRP A 167 19.53 9.03 7.16
CA TRP A 167 18.21 9.63 7.02
C TRP A 167 17.22 8.62 6.50
N VAL A 168 16.02 8.63 7.06
CA VAL A 168 14.95 7.65 6.77
C VAL A 168 13.63 8.37 6.57
N SER A 169 12.90 7.95 5.51
CA SER A 169 11.49 8.24 5.30
C SER A 169 10.79 6.93 4.91
N GLY A 170 9.65 6.61 5.52
CA GLY A 170 8.98 5.32 5.35
C GLY A 170 9.24 4.36 6.51
N GLU A 171 9.36 3.05 6.24
CA GLU A 171 9.53 2.04 7.27
C GLU A 171 10.81 1.23 7.08
N VAL A 172 11.60 1.13 8.15
CA VAL A 172 12.84 0.36 8.18
C VAL A 172 12.95 -0.44 9.47
N PHE A 173 13.51 -1.64 9.36
CA PHE A 173 14.01 -2.39 10.49
C PHE A 173 15.53 -2.39 10.47
N LEU A 174 16.16 -2.13 11.62
CA LEU A 174 17.60 -2.01 11.75
C LEU A 174 18.14 -3.02 12.77
N GLU A 175 19.23 -3.66 12.38
CA GLU A 175 20.12 -4.40 13.28
C GLU A 175 21.47 -3.65 13.30
N VAL A 176 21.60 -2.74 14.23
CA VAL A 176 22.77 -1.85 14.31
C VAL A 176 23.94 -2.56 14.97
N THR A 177 25.10 -2.52 14.30
CA THR A 177 26.35 -3.03 14.84
C THR A 177 26.74 -2.26 16.12
N LYS A 178 27.12 -3.00 17.15
CA LYS A 178 27.48 -2.43 18.46
C LYS A 178 28.78 -1.61 18.36
N ASP A 179 28.67 -0.33 18.68
CA ASP A 179 29.78 0.60 18.81
C ASP A 179 29.43 1.62 19.90
N SER A 180 30.07 1.53 21.05
CA SER A 180 29.81 2.38 22.21
C SER A 180 30.44 3.78 22.11
N GLU A 181 31.41 3.96 21.20
CA GLU A 181 32.12 5.22 21.02
C GLU A 181 31.43 6.12 20.00
N ARG A 182 30.81 5.51 18.97
CA ARG A 182 30.14 6.23 17.89
C ARG A 182 28.66 5.83 17.82
N PRO A 183 27.77 6.62 18.39
CA PRO A 183 26.35 6.35 18.33
C PRO A 183 25.87 6.29 16.88
N PHE A 184 24.90 5.41 16.61
CA PHE A 184 24.18 5.34 15.34
C PHE A 184 22.92 6.20 15.47
N VAL A 185 22.71 7.11 14.53
CA VAL A 185 21.59 8.06 14.53
C VAL A 185 20.73 7.86 13.29
N VAL A 186 19.48 7.50 13.52
CA VAL A 186 18.45 7.49 12.47
C VAL A 186 17.70 8.82 12.55
N ASN A 187 17.93 9.68 11.56
CA ASN A 187 17.21 10.94 11.45
C ASN A 187 15.94 10.72 10.60
N THR A 188 14.81 11.14 11.13
CA THR A 188 13.56 11.33 10.41
C THR A 188 13.28 12.83 10.27
N GLU A 189 12.20 13.22 9.61
CA GLU A 189 11.85 14.64 9.48
C GLU A 189 11.73 15.37 10.84
N LYS A 190 11.32 14.65 11.88
CA LYS A 190 10.97 15.23 13.21
C LYS A 190 11.80 14.71 14.36
N LEU A 191 12.43 13.54 14.22
CA LEU A 191 13.11 12.86 15.33
C LEU A 191 14.50 12.40 14.94
N ASP A 192 15.41 12.48 15.92
CA ASP A 192 16.70 11.79 15.94
C ASP A 192 16.61 10.59 16.88
N ILE A 193 16.79 9.39 16.35
CA ILE A 193 16.72 8.12 17.07
C ILE A 193 18.16 7.61 17.23
N LYS A 194 18.68 7.61 18.48
CA LYS A 194 20.07 7.32 18.80
C LYS A 194 20.22 5.98 19.49
N VAL A 195 21.16 5.17 19.00
CA VAL A 195 21.44 3.83 19.54
C VAL A 195 22.94 3.52 19.52
N LEU A 196 23.38 2.52 20.31
CA LEU A 196 24.78 2.08 20.38
C LEU A 196 24.99 0.64 19.85
N GLY A 197 23.90 -0.07 19.51
CA GLY A 197 23.93 -1.47 19.09
C GLY A 197 22.60 -2.13 19.47
N THR A 198 21.63 -2.08 18.58
CA THR A 198 20.23 -2.19 18.93
C THR A 198 19.45 -2.76 17.74
N GLN A 199 18.41 -3.54 18.03
CA GLN A 199 17.44 -4.01 17.04
C GLN A 199 16.12 -3.27 17.25
N PHE A 200 15.66 -2.55 16.24
CA PHE A 200 14.44 -1.75 16.33
C PHE A 200 13.82 -1.46 14.97
N ASN A 201 12.54 -1.15 14.97
CA ASN A 201 11.77 -0.72 13.80
C ASN A 201 11.46 0.78 13.89
N VAL A 202 11.58 1.48 12.78
CA VAL A 202 11.16 2.87 12.63
C VAL A 202 10.15 2.94 11.50
N ARG A 203 8.96 3.49 11.78
CA ARG A 203 7.92 3.77 10.79
C ARG A 203 7.64 5.27 10.81
N ALA A 204 8.06 5.95 9.74
CA ALA A 204 8.03 7.40 9.59
C ALA A 204 7.60 7.80 8.17
N TYR A 205 6.42 7.33 7.75
CA TYR A 205 5.84 7.72 6.46
C TYR A 205 5.32 9.15 6.51
N PRO A 206 5.60 9.99 5.50
CA PRO A 206 5.18 11.39 5.46
C PRO A 206 3.65 11.58 5.43
N ASP A 207 2.92 10.62 4.89
CA ASP A 207 1.46 10.59 4.80
C ASP A 207 0.78 10.12 6.10
N GLU A 208 1.55 9.60 7.06
CA GLU A 208 1.05 9.12 8.34
C GLU A 208 1.15 10.21 9.42
N LYS A 209 0.19 10.22 10.34
CA LYS A 209 0.13 11.21 11.43
C LYS A 209 1.19 11.00 12.49
N CYS A 210 1.63 9.75 12.66
CA CYS A 210 2.51 9.36 13.75
C CYS A 210 3.77 8.68 13.25
N ILE A 211 4.90 9.05 13.85
CA ILE A 211 6.15 8.31 13.77
C ILE A 211 6.14 7.27 14.89
N GLN A 212 6.49 6.02 14.54
CA GLN A 212 6.56 4.91 15.50
C GLN A 212 7.98 4.38 15.56
N THR A 213 8.48 4.19 16.79
CA THR A 213 9.78 3.55 17.04
C THR A 213 9.55 2.38 17.99
N THR A 214 9.78 1.14 17.54
CA THR A 214 9.55 -0.07 18.33
C THR A 214 10.87 -0.75 18.61
N LEU A 215 11.21 -0.92 19.90
CA LEU A 215 12.46 -1.52 20.33
C LEU A 215 12.32 -3.02 20.56
N VAL A 216 13.18 -3.80 19.92
CA VAL A 216 13.27 -5.26 20.10
C VAL A 216 14.35 -5.63 21.11
N GLU A 217 15.58 -5.10 20.91
CA GLU A 217 16.74 -5.41 21.74
C GLU A 217 17.63 -4.19 21.88
N GLY A 218 18.18 -3.97 23.08
CA GLY A 218 19.12 -2.90 23.39
C GLY A 218 18.46 -1.71 24.09
N CYS A 219 18.80 -0.50 23.67
CA CYS A 219 18.25 0.75 24.20
C CYS A 219 18.17 1.79 23.07
N VAL A 220 17.08 2.53 23.05
CA VAL A 220 16.85 3.61 22.07
C VAL A 220 16.61 4.91 22.85
N ARG A 221 17.36 5.95 22.50
CA ARG A 221 17.05 7.33 22.90
C ARG A 221 16.48 8.08 21.70
N VAL A 222 15.38 8.77 21.91
CA VAL A 222 14.72 9.60 20.90
C VAL A 222 14.76 11.04 21.32
N ASP A 223 15.29 11.88 20.44
CA ASP A 223 15.34 13.34 20.61
C ASP A 223 14.53 14.02 19.48
N ASN A 224 14.07 15.23 19.73
CA ASN A 224 13.57 16.16 18.71
C ASN A 224 14.34 17.47 18.78
N SER A 225 13.94 18.48 18.03
CA SER A 225 14.58 19.81 18.03
C SER A 225 14.51 20.54 19.37
N LEU A 226 13.68 20.10 20.32
CA LEU A 226 13.52 20.69 21.66
C LEU A 226 14.27 19.89 22.74
N GLY A 227 14.82 18.74 22.42
CA GLY A 227 15.56 17.86 23.33
C GLY A 227 15.01 16.45 23.40
N GLU A 228 15.28 15.74 24.52
CA GLU A 228 14.87 14.36 24.72
C GLU A 228 13.35 14.21 24.76
N VAL A 229 12.85 13.26 23.94
CA VAL A 229 11.44 12.89 23.88
C VAL A 229 11.17 11.64 24.71
N ALA A 230 12.00 10.61 24.55
CA ALA A 230 11.84 9.33 25.24
C ALA A 230 13.13 8.51 25.25
N VAL A 231 13.23 7.61 26.21
CA VAL A 231 14.18 6.49 26.21
C VAL A 231 13.37 5.20 26.28
N LEU A 232 13.63 4.26 25.36
CA LEU A 232 12.88 3.00 25.25
C LEU A 232 13.70 1.84 25.79
N ALA A 233 13.02 0.96 26.53
CA ALA A 233 13.46 -0.38 26.88
C ALA A 233 12.89 -1.44 25.88
N PRO A 234 13.44 -2.66 25.83
CA PRO A 234 12.92 -3.72 25.00
C PRO A 234 11.41 -3.96 25.21
N SER A 235 10.68 -4.22 24.13
CA SER A 235 9.22 -4.34 24.05
C SER A 235 8.46 -3.03 24.25
N GLU A 236 9.13 -1.89 24.23
CA GLU A 236 8.46 -0.60 24.23
C GLU A 236 8.39 0.01 22.82
N GLN A 237 7.33 0.76 22.61
CA GLN A 237 7.08 1.55 21.41
C GLN A 237 6.80 3.00 21.77
N LEU A 238 7.53 3.91 21.13
CA LEU A 238 7.18 5.32 21.07
C LEU A 238 6.20 5.55 19.94
N LEU A 239 5.08 6.20 20.23
CA LEU A 239 4.16 6.78 19.27
C LEU A 239 4.25 8.30 19.35
N TYR A 240 4.82 8.94 18.33
CA TYR A 240 5.02 10.38 18.28
C TYR A 240 4.15 11.00 17.18
N ASN A 241 3.26 11.92 17.58
CA ASN A 241 2.41 12.63 16.62
C ASN A 241 3.22 13.78 15.97
N ALA A 242 3.50 13.63 14.66
CA ALA A 242 4.34 14.57 13.90
C ALA A 242 3.72 15.98 13.75
N GLN A 243 2.40 16.12 13.92
CA GLN A 243 1.70 17.40 13.74
C GLN A 243 1.72 18.27 15.00
N ASN A 244 1.61 17.67 16.19
CA ASN A 244 1.45 18.41 17.44
C ASN A 244 2.51 18.09 18.51
N GLY A 245 3.46 17.18 18.23
CA GLY A 245 4.54 16.79 19.13
C GLY A 245 4.11 15.95 20.33
N LYS A 246 2.83 15.60 20.47
CA LYS A 246 2.38 14.69 21.53
C LYS A 246 2.96 13.32 21.31
N HIS A 247 3.38 12.68 22.39
CA HIS A 247 3.94 11.33 22.31
C HIS A 247 3.46 10.47 23.48
N GLU A 248 3.57 9.17 23.28
CA GLU A 248 3.24 8.13 24.23
C GLU A 248 4.24 6.99 24.09
N VAL A 249 4.69 6.44 25.22
CA VAL A 249 5.47 5.20 25.27
C VAL A 249 4.57 4.11 25.84
N ARG A 250 4.50 2.97 25.16
CA ARG A 250 3.67 1.83 25.56
C ARG A 250 4.41 0.51 25.38
N GLU A 251 4.10 -0.46 26.21
CA GLU A 251 4.55 -1.83 26.04
C GLU A 251 3.76 -2.51 24.90
N VAL A 252 4.46 -3.23 24.03
CA VAL A 252 3.87 -3.87 22.85
C VAL A 252 4.47 -5.26 22.60
N ASP A 253 3.69 -6.11 21.92
CA ASP A 253 4.25 -7.28 21.27
C ASP A 253 5.00 -6.82 20.01
N THR A 254 6.32 -6.90 20.05
CA THR A 254 7.17 -6.42 18.96
C THR A 254 6.96 -7.18 17.66
N GLU A 255 6.50 -8.46 17.72
CA GLU A 255 6.22 -9.27 16.53
C GLU A 255 5.23 -8.56 15.58
N LEU A 256 4.27 -7.82 16.11
CA LEU A 256 3.28 -7.07 15.34
C LEU A 256 3.89 -6.00 14.43
N TYR A 257 5.08 -5.51 14.77
CA TYR A 257 5.74 -4.38 14.12
C TYR A 257 6.98 -4.78 13.32
N VAL A 258 7.54 -5.98 13.55
CA VAL A 258 8.80 -6.37 12.92
C VAL A 258 8.71 -7.62 12.05
N SER A 259 7.63 -8.40 12.15
CA SER A 259 7.46 -9.66 11.41
C SER A 259 7.43 -9.47 9.88
N TRP A 260 7.14 -8.26 9.42
CA TRP A 260 7.13 -7.93 7.99
C TRP A 260 8.48 -8.23 7.31
N LYS A 261 9.62 -8.01 7.98
CA LYS A 261 10.95 -8.32 7.47
C LYS A 261 11.19 -9.82 7.24
N ASP A 262 10.42 -10.66 7.92
CA ASP A 262 10.44 -12.12 7.83
C ASP A 262 9.32 -12.66 6.90
N GLY A 263 8.68 -11.77 6.14
CA GLY A 263 7.67 -12.12 5.15
C GLY A 263 6.29 -12.45 5.72
N VAL A 264 5.98 -11.95 6.92
CA VAL A 264 4.69 -12.19 7.60
C VAL A 264 4.12 -10.88 8.12
N TYR A 265 2.83 -10.66 7.94
CA TYR A 265 2.08 -9.66 8.68
C TYR A 265 1.31 -10.33 9.81
N VAL A 266 1.41 -9.77 11.02
CA VAL A 266 0.67 -10.21 12.20
C VAL A 266 -0.25 -9.08 12.64
N PHE A 267 -1.53 -9.40 12.80
CA PHE A 267 -2.55 -8.45 13.23
C PHE A 267 -3.23 -8.96 14.49
N VAL A 268 -3.37 -8.10 15.47
CA VAL A 268 -4.13 -8.38 16.69
C VAL A 268 -5.06 -7.21 16.95
N SER A 269 -6.37 -7.47 16.83
CA SER A 269 -7.42 -6.46 17.03
C SER A 269 -7.19 -5.16 16.24
N GLN A 270 -6.75 -5.28 14.98
CA GLN A 270 -6.48 -4.12 14.12
C GLN A 270 -7.68 -3.79 13.25
N ARG A 271 -7.88 -2.50 13.00
CA ARG A 271 -8.92 -2.00 12.09
C ARG A 271 -8.59 -2.40 10.65
N LEU A 272 -9.63 -2.73 9.89
CA LEU A 272 -9.48 -3.04 8.46
C LEU A 272 -8.76 -1.92 7.70
N GLU A 273 -9.03 -0.66 8.01
CA GLU A 273 -8.38 0.48 7.36
C GLU A 273 -6.85 0.43 7.52
N ASP A 274 -6.36 0.12 8.74
CA ASP A 274 -4.92 0.05 9.03
C ASP A 274 -4.26 -1.15 8.34
N ILE A 275 -4.95 -2.29 8.30
CA ILE A 275 -4.50 -3.49 7.58
C ILE A 275 -4.42 -3.22 6.07
N MET A 276 -5.47 -2.60 5.50
CA MET A 276 -5.51 -2.32 4.07
C MET A 276 -4.47 -1.27 3.65
N LEU A 277 -4.08 -0.36 4.54
CA LEU A 277 -2.99 0.58 4.29
C LEU A 277 -1.65 -0.16 4.10
N LEU A 278 -1.36 -1.17 4.94
CA LEU A 278 -0.15 -2.00 4.79
C LEU A 278 -0.21 -2.84 3.50
N ILE A 279 -1.35 -3.47 3.23
CA ILE A 279 -1.57 -4.28 2.04
C ILE A 279 -1.41 -3.42 0.77
N SER A 280 -1.97 -2.21 0.76
CA SER A 280 -1.91 -1.32 -0.41
C SER A 280 -0.48 -0.96 -0.80
N LYS A 281 0.39 -0.72 0.18
CA LYS A 281 1.81 -0.42 -0.06
C LYS A 281 2.58 -1.63 -0.62
N TRP A 282 2.29 -2.85 -0.11
CA TRP A 282 3.00 -4.06 -0.50
C TRP A 282 2.54 -4.66 -1.84
N TYR A 283 1.25 -4.57 -2.15
CA TYR A 283 0.69 -5.11 -3.41
C TYR A 283 0.57 -4.03 -4.50
N ASP A 284 1.01 -2.80 -4.22
CA ASP A 284 0.89 -1.64 -5.13
C ASP A 284 -0.53 -1.46 -5.66
N VAL A 285 -1.48 -1.40 -4.75
CA VAL A 285 -2.91 -1.23 -5.05
C VAL A 285 -3.50 -0.05 -4.29
N ASP A 286 -4.53 0.55 -4.87
CA ASP A 286 -5.33 1.56 -4.20
C ASP A 286 -6.61 0.93 -3.62
N VAL A 287 -6.96 1.33 -2.41
CA VAL A 287 -8.10 0.79 -1.68
C VAL A 287 -9.24 1.80 -1.64
N PHE A 288 -10.39 1.40 -2.16
CA PHE A 288 -11.62 2.21 -2.12
C PHE A 288 -12.69 1.51 -1.29
N TYR A 289 -13.27 2.24 -0.34
CA TYR A 289 -14.33 1.74 0.51
C TYR A 289 -15.69 2.25 0.00
N GLN A 290 -16.53 1.35 -0.48
CA GLN A 290 -17.91 1.68 -0.85
C GLN A 290 -18.76 2.07 0.36
N ASN A 291 -18.42 1.54 1.52
CA ASN A 291 -19.04 1.87 2.81
C ASN A 291 -17.96 2.20 3.83
N SER A 292 -18.00 3.41 4.39
CA SER A 292 -17.02 3.86 5.38
C SER A 292 -17.06 3.07 6.70
N THR A 293 -18.19 2.45 7.04
CA THR A 293 -18.34 1.70 8.30
C THR A 293 -17.48 0.43 8.34
N VAL A 294 -17.12 -0.14 7.17
CA VAL A 294 -16.27 -1.34 7.13
C VAL A 294 -14.83 -1.05 7.57
N LYS A 295 -14.38 0.19 7.52
CA LYS A 295 -13.05 0.61 7.94
C LYS A 295 -12.73 0.26 9.40
N ASP A 296 -13.75 0.29 10.24
CA ASP A 296 -13.65 0.07 11.69
C ASP A 296 -13.80 -1.40 12.10
N ILE A 297 -14.04 -2.30 11.15
CA ILE A 297 -14.11 -3.74 11.44
C ILE A 297 -12.73 -4.20 11.92
N ILE A 298 -12.73 -4.97 13.01
CA ILE A 298 -11.53 -5.42 13.68
C ILE A 298 -11.17 -6.84 13.23
N PHE A 299 -9.90 -7.03 12.87
CA PHE A 299 -9.36 -8.33 12.47
C PHE A 299 -8.15 -8.72 13.30
N SER A 300 -7.97 -10.03 13.43
CA SER A 300 -6.77 -10.64 13.98
C SER A 300 -6.37 -11.82 13.11
N GLY A 301 -5.08 -11.97 12.84
CA GLY A 301 -4.59 -13.08 12.00
C GLY A 301 -3.13 -12.91 11.61
N ARG A 302 -2.65 -13.88 10.84
CA ARG A 302 -1.30 -13.88 10.25
C ARG A 302 -1.43 -14.04 8.75
N LEU A 303 -0.80 -13.16 7.97
CA LEU A 303 -0.79 -13.19 6.51
C LEU A 303 0.64 -13.32 6.01
N LYS A 304 0.87 -14.24 5.07
CA LYS A 304 2.17 -14.33 4.40
C LYS A 304 2.26 -13.28 3.29
N ARG A 305 3.28 -12.46 3.36
CA ARG A 305 3.48 -11.33 2.42
C ARG A 305 3.63 -11.76 0.96
N TYR A 306 4.19 -12.95 0.71
CA TYR A 306 4.51 -13.42 -0.64
C TYR A 306 3.39 -14.26 -1.27
N GLU A 307 2.23 -14.39 -0.63
CA GLU A 307 1.05 -15.01 -1.21
C GLU A 307 0.26 -13.99 -2.05
N ASN A 308 -0.52 -14.48 -3.02
CA ASN A 308 -1.39 -13.62 -3.83
C ASN A 308 -2.46 -12.98 -2.92
N ALA A 309 -2.70 -11.67 -3.09
CA ALA A 309 -3.67 -10.93 -2.29
C ALA A 309 -5.09 -11.47 -2.39
N GLU A 310 -5.48 -12.10 -3.50
CA GLU A 310 -6.78 -12.75 -3.61
C GLU A 310 -6.98 -13.86 -2.56
N THR A 311 -5.90 -14.59 -2.24
CA THR A 311 -5.92 -15.62 -1.19
C THR A 311 -6.17 -14.98 0.17
N LEU A 312 -5.59 -13.81 0.40
CA LEU A 312 -5.72 -13.05 1.64
C LEU A 312 -7.12 -12.44 1.83
N LEU A 313 -7.75 -12.02 0.74
CA LEU A 313 -9.06 -11.33 0.77
C LEU A 313 -10.26 -12.29 0.75
N LYS A 314 -10.03 -13.61 0.57
CA LYS A 314 -11.08 -14.65 0.59
C LYS A 314 -11.33 -15.27 1.99
N VAL A 315 -10.68 -14.75 3.02
CA VAL A 315 -10.80 -15.26 4.41
C VAL A 315 -12.02 -14.65 5.13
#